data_cbb138c893fb3b3cee6dafebfbcf6d8e
#
_entry.id   cbb138c893fb3b3cee6dafebfbcf6d8e
#
_cell.length_a   1.000
_cell.length_b   1.000
_cell.length_c   1.000
_cell.angle_alpha   90.00
_cell.angle_beta   90.00
_cell.angle_gamma   90.00
#
_symmetry.space_group_name_H-M   'P 1'
#
loop_
_entity.id
_entity.type
_entity.pdbx_description
1 polymer ?
#
loop_
_entity_poly.entity_id
_entity_poly.type
_entity_poly.pdbx_seq_one_letter_code
_entity_poly.pdbx_strand_id
1 'polypeptide(L)' 'MKADGSDLPLGLGMALMQNTDAFLYFSALNAQQQQKIIEKSKGIQSRKEMKSFVDSLTALG' A
#
# COMPACT_ATOMS: atom_id res chain seq x y z
N MET A 1 17.34 4.04 -10.20
CA MET A 1 17.07 3.93 -9.96
C MET A 1 16.57 3.66 -9.36
N LYS A 2 16.11 3.53 -8.98
CA LYS A 2 15.66 3.34 -8.51
C LYS A 2 14.85 2.88 -7.89
N ALA A 3 14.85 2.55 -7.72
CA ALA A 3 14.02 1.59 -7.18
C ALA A 3 13.38 1.97 -5.94
N ASP A 4 13.47 1.88 -5.02
CA ASP A 4 12.98 2.39 -3.78
C ASP A 4 11.63 2.98 -3.93
N GLY A 5 11.42 4.10 -3.42
CA GLY A 5 10.11 4.70 -3.39
C GLY A 5 9.50 4.96 -4.74
N SER A 6 10.31 4.94 -5.78
CA SER A 6 9.79 5.26 -7.10
C SER A 6 8.84 4.18 -7.62
N ASP A 7 8.94 2.96 -7.10
CA ASP A 7 8.05 1.89 -7.53
C ASP A 7 6.74 1.89 -6.79
N LEU A 8 6.64 2.64 -5.72
CA LEU A 8 5.44 2.67 -4.89
C LEU A 8 4.53 3.79 -5.38
N PRO A 9 3.27 3.47 -5.76
CA PRO A 9 2.35 4.53 -6.17
C PRO A 9 2.20 5.56 -5.07
N LEU A 10 2.16 6.83 -5.47
CA LEU A 10 2.09 7.92 -4.52
C LEU A 10 0.86 7.81 -3.63
N GLY A 11 -0.28 7.48 -4.24
CA GLY A 11 -1.50 7.36 -3.46
C GLY A 11 -1.43 6.27 -2.41
N LEU A 12 -0.81 5.15 -2.76
CA LEU A 12 -0.64 4.07 -1.81
C LEU A 12 0.27 4.49 -0.67
N GLY A 13 1.38 5.14 -1.01
CA GLY A 13 2.31 5.61 0.02
C GLY A 13 1.66 6.57 0.99
N MET A 14 0.87 7.51 0.45
CA MET A 14 0.19 8.49 1.29
C MET A 14 -0.85 7.82 2.20
N ALA A 15 -1.58 6.85 1.67
CA ALA A 15 -2.58 6.16 2.46
C ALA A 15 -1.93 5.34 3.57
N LEU A 16 -0.80 4.72 3.28
CA LEU A 16 -0.07 3.97 4.29
C LEU A 16 0.43 4.89 5.40
N MET A 17 0.86 6.10 5.04
CA MET A 17 1.35 7.04 6.04
C MET A 17 0.22 7.51 6.95
N GLN A 18 -1.02 7.46 6.50
CA GLN A 18 -2.16 7.85 7.31
C GLN A 18 -2.69 6.73 8.17
N ASN A 19 -2.22 5.51 7.96
CA ASN A 19 -2.66 4.34 8.72
C ASN A 19 -1.43 3.57 9.17
N THR A 20 -0.99 3.86 10.37
CA THR A 20 0.24 3.28 10.91
C THR A 20 0.18 1.76 10.94
N ASP A 21 -0.95 1.20 11.33
CA ASP A 21 -1.09 -0.25 11.39
C ASP A 21 -0.90 -0.88 10.02
N ALA A 22 -1.51 -0.29 9.00
CA ALA A 22 -1.37 -0.79 7.64
C ALA A 22 0.06 -0.63 7.15
N PHE A 23 0.70 0.46 7.51
CA PHE A 23 2.09 0.69 7.13
C PHE A 23 3.00 -0.39 7.73
N LEU A 24 2.81 -0.69 9.00
CA LEU A 24 3.60 -1.71 9.67
C LEU A 24 3.34 -3.09 9.09
N TYR A 25 2.07 -3.37 8.79
CA TYR A 25 1.70 -4.62 8.16
C TYR A 25 2.40 -4.77 6.81
N PHE A 26 2.31 -3.74 5.99
CA PHE A 26 2.92 -3.75 4.67
C PHE A 26 4.44 -3.92 4.77
N SER A 27 5.07 -3.22 5.72
CA SER A 27 6.51 -3.28 5.89
C SER A 27 6.99 -4.65 6.33
N ALA A 28 6.14 -5.41 6.99
CA ALA A 28 6.50 -6.74 7.47
C ALA A 28 6.39 -7.80 6.39
N LEU A 29 5.75 -7.48 5.27
CA LEU A 29 5.59 -8.43 4.17
C LEU A 29 6.88 -8.60 3.41
N ASN A 30 7.04 -9.77 2.79
CA ASN A 30 8.20 -9.96 1.92
C ASN A 30 7.97 -9.24 0.59
N ALA A 31 9.01 -9.20 -0.24
CA ALA A 31 8.97 -8.43 -1.47
C ALA A 31 7.86 -8.88 -2.41
N GLN A 32 7.62 -10.18 -2.49
CA GLN A 32 6.59 -10.69 -3.38
C GLN A 32 5.20 -10.26 -2.94
N GLN A 33 4.95 -10.29 -1.64
CA GLN A 33 3.66 -9.89 -1.12
C GLN A 33 3.45 -8.41 -1.26
N GLN A 34 4.50 -7.62 -1.02
CA GLN A 34 4.42 -6.19 -1.22
C GLN A 34 4.11 -5.87 -2.67
N GLN A 35 4.75 -6.58 -3.59
CA GLN A 35 4.53 -6.35 -5.00
C GLN A 35 3.08 -6.62 -5.40
N LYS A 36 2.47 -7.64 -4.84
CA LYS A 36 1.07 -7.93 -5.13
C LYS A 36 0.17 -6.79 -4.71
N ILE A 37 0.44 -6.22 -3.55
CA ILE A 37 -0.35 -5.09 -3.06
C ILE A 37 -0.13 -3.89 -3.96
N ILE A 38 1.11 -3.64 -4.36
CA ILE A 38 1.43 -2.53 -5.24
C ILE A 38 0.69 -2.69 -6.57
N GLU A 39 0.68 -3.90 -7.11
CA GLU A 39 -0.01 -4.14 -8.38
C GLU A 39 -1.50 -3.86 -8.27
N LYS A 40 -2.11 -4.29 -7.18
CA LYS A 40 -3.53 -4.03 -6.98
C LYS A 40 -3.81 -2.55 -6.83
N SER A 41 -2.91 -1.83 -6.16
CA SER A 41 -3.11 -0.41 -5.92
C SER A 41 -3.02 0.40 -7.20
N LYS A 42 -2.32 -0.11 -8.20
CA LYS A 42 -2.15 0.63 -9.45
C LYS A 42 -3.47 0.82 -10.18
N GLY A 43 -4.45 -0.05 -9.95
CA GLY A 43 -5.76 0.08 -10.55
C GLY A 43 -6.70 1.00 -9.79
N ILE A 44 -6.29 1.47 -8.63
CA ILE A 44 -7.12 2.33 -7.80
C ILE A 44 -6.78 3.77 -8.10
N GLN A 45 -7.78 4.55 -8.51
CA GLN A 45 -7.55 5.93 -8.93
C GLN A 45 -8.14 6.95 -7.96
N SER A 46 -9.01 6.51 -7.07
CA SER A 46 -9.66 7.39 -6.12
C SER A 46 -8.96 7.31 -4.78
N ARG A 47 -8.78 8.48 -4.15
CA ARG A 47 -8.18 8.51 -2.81
C ARG A 47 -9.04 7.74 -1.81
N LYS A 48 -10.34 7.86 -1.95
CA LYS A 48 -11.27 7.20 -1.06
C LYS A 48 -11.13 5.68 -1.18
N GLU A 49 -11.02 5.21 -2.41
CA GLU A 49 -10.84 3.79 -2.64
C GLU A 49 -9.49 3.31 -2.15
N MET A 50 -8.47 4.14 -2.34
CA MET A 50 -7.15 3.78 -1.86
C MET A 50 -7.13 3.67 -0.34
N LYS A 51 -7.79 4.58 0.33
CA LYS A 51 -7.88 4.53 1.79
C LYS A 51 -8.60 3.27 2.24
N SER A 52 -9.70 2.92 1.58
CA SER A 52 -10.42 1.70 1.91
C SER A 52 -9.57 0.47 1.65
N PHE A 53 -8.83 0.48 0.56
CA PHE A 53 -7.95 -0.62 0.22
C PHE A 53 -6.89 -0.81 1.31
N VAL A 54 -6.26 0.27 1.72
CA VAL A 54 -5.23 0.21 2.76
C VAL A 54 -5.82 -0.22 4.09
N ASP A 55 -6.98 0.31 4.44
CA ASP A 55 -7.63 -0.06 5.69
C ASP A 55 -7.95 -1.55 5.71
N SER A 56 -8.28 -2.13 4.58
CA SER A 56 -8.62 -3.54 4.51
C SER A 56 -7.41 -4.45 4.73
N LEU A 57 -6.20 -3.93 4.58
CA LEU A 57 -5.00 -4.74 4.79
C LEU A 57 -4.92 -5.23 6.22
N THR A 58 -5.30 -4.40 7.17
CA THR A 58 -5.25 -4.77 8.58
C THR A 58 -6.58 -5.31 9.09
N ALA A 59 -7.65 -5.04 8.38
CA ALA A 59 -8.95 -5.55 8.78
C ALA A 59 -9.02 -7.06 8.72
N LEU A 60 -8.18 -7.68 7.91
CA LEU A 60 -8.15 -9.12 7.78
C LEU A 60 -7.31 -9.79 8.86
N GLY A 61 -6.43 -9.03 9.43
CA GLY A 61 -5.56 -9.53 10.46
C GLY A 61 -6.19 -9.43 11.82
#